data_51f29bf5efef182e90b3e8898ad97aa3
#
_entry.id   51f29bf5efef182e90b3e8898ad97aa3
#
_cell.length_a   1.000
_cell.length_b   1.000
_cell.length_c   1.000
_cell.angle_alpha   90.00
_cell.angle_beta   90.00
_cell.angle_gamma   90.00
#
_symmetry.space_group_name_H-M   'P 1'
#
loop_
_entity.id
_entity.type
_entity.pdbx_description
1 polymer ?
#
loop_
_entity_poly.entity_id
_entity_poly.type
_entity_poly.pdbx_seq_one_letter_code
_entity_poly.pdbx_strand_id
1 'polypeptide(L)'
;MKTSLLVVTLLLSTVLRGLAQADNDAIKRVLFNETEGFFTRDKARWANAWAHTPYVNFAANLYGGDFRLIKGWNDLEKQFASQFKSSKVLDKVMVQNTNYTIHQNGNMAFVSYDQTLVDSHGKTTSKETRVVEKLSGEWKIINVIALTNLQNFAKK
;
A
#
# COMPACT_ATOMS: atom_id res chain seq x y z
N MET A 1 20.58 -43.49 -12.47
CA MET A 1 20.88 -42.05 -12.49
C MET A 1 19.74 -41.09 -12.92
N LYS A 2 18.59 -41.59 -13.47
CA LYS A 2 17.48 -40.70 -13.91
C LYS A 2 16.52 -40.23 -12.78
N THR A 3 16.45 -40.95 -11.66
CA THR A 3 15.57 -40.61 -10.53
C THR A 3 16.06 -39.46 -9.66
N SER A 4 17.36 -39.26 -9.51
CA SER A 4 17.93 -38.17 -8.68
C SER A 4 17.71 -36.80 -9.27
N LEU A 5 17.67 -36.65 -10.60
CA LEU A 5 17.44 -35.36 -11.27
C LEU A 5 16.00 -34.85 -11.08
N LEU A 6 15.03 -35.76 -11.06
CA LEU A 6 13.60 -35.43 -10.90
C LEU A 6 13.29 -34.91 -9.50
N VAL A 7 13.92 -35.49 -8.46
CA VAL A 7 13.74 -35.06 -7.06
C VAL A 7 14.32 -33.68 -6.82
N VAL A 8 15.48 -33.34 -7.37
CA VAL A 8 16.11 -32.01 -7.25
C VAL A 8 15.27 -30.95 -7.93
N THR A 9 14.69 -31.22 -9.10
CA THR A 9 13.85 -30.28 -9.82
C THR A 9 12.53 -29.99 -9.06
N LEU A 10 11.96 -31.01 -8.41
CA LEU A 10 10.73 -30.85 -7.61
C LEU A 10 10.98 -30.01 -6.34
N LEU A 11 12.12 -30.25 -5.65
CA LEU A 11 12.50 -29.48 -4.47
C LEU A 11 12.78 -27.99 -4.80
N LEU A 12 13.46 -27.71 -5.91
CA LEU A 12 13.70 -26.33 -6.34
C LEU A 12 12.39 -25.56 -6.64
N SER A 13 11.42 -26.23 -7.27
CA SER A 13 10.14 -25.58 -7.62
C SER A 13 9.29 -25.25 -6.39
N THR A 14 9.35 -26.03 -5.33
CA THR A 14 8.62 -25.76 -4.08
C THR A 14 9.24 -24.61 -3.30
N VAL A 15 10.56 -24.50 -3.26
CA VAL A 15 11.29 -23.40 -2.60
C VAL A 15 11.01 -22.07 -3.31
N LEU A 16 11.06 -22.03 -4.64
CA LEU A 16 10.78 -20.79 -5.41
C LEU A 16 9.33 -20.31 -5.24
N ARG A 17 8.36 -21.20 -5.18
CA ARG A 17 6.96 -20.85 -4.89
C ARG A 17 6.77 -20.30 -3.48
N GLY A 18 7.46 -20.87 -2.50
CA GLY A 18 7.44 -20.40 -1.11
C GLY A 18 7.99 -18.99 -0.97
N LEU A 19 9.08 -18.65 -1.66
CA LEU A 19 9.67 -17.32 -1.64
C LEU A 19 8.77 -16.27 -2.32
N ALA A 20 8.18 -16.59 -3.45
CA ALA A 20 7.25 -15.71 -4.15
C ALA A 20 5.99 -15.43 -3.31
N GLN A 21 5.44 -16.41 -2.62
CA GLN A 21 4.31 -16.23 -1.73
C GLN A 21 4.67 -15.36 -0.52
N ALA A 22 5.84 -15.57 0.09
CA ALA A 22 6.32 -14.77 1.22
C ALA A 22 6.50 -13.29 0.83
N ASP A 23 7.00 -12.99 -0.36
CA ASP A 23 7.10 -11.64 -0.89
C ASP A 23 5.72 -11.01 -1.13
N ASN A 24 4.78 -11.74 -1.71
CA ASN A 24 3.41 -11.26 -1.91
C ASN A 24 2.71 -10.90 -0.58
N ASP A 25 2.89 -11.72 0.46
CA ASP A 25 2.30 -11.46 1.77
C ASP A 25 2.98 -10.25 2.46
N ALA A 26 4.31 -10.09 2.29
CA ALA A 26 5.05 -8.94 2.78
C ALA A 26 4.62 -7.64 2.06
N ILE A 27 4.41 -7.68 0.73
CA ILE A 27 3.86 -6.57 -0.06
C ILE A 27 2.48 -6.18 0.46
N LYS A 28 1.54 -7.11 0.57
CA LYS A 28 0.19 -6.83 1.09
C LYS A 28 0.22 -6.22 2.49
N ARG A 29 1.14 -6.67 3.34
CA ARG A 29 1.31 -6.16 4.70
C ARG A 29 1.80 -4.73 4.72
N VAL A 30 2.77 -4.34 3.89
CA VAL A 30 3.26 -2.96 3.83
C VAL A 30 2.17 -2.01 3.33
N LEU A 31 1.37 -2.42 2.35
CA LEU A 31 0.24 -1.62 1.85
C LEU A 31 -0.84 -1.43 2.93
N PHE A 32 -1.19 -2.49 3.64
CA PHE A 32 -2.13 -2.43 4.75
C PHE A 32 -1.61 -1.55 5.89
N ASN A 33 -0.34 -1.68 6.27
CA ASN A 33 0.27 -0.87 7.32
C ASN A 33 0.28 0.62 7.00
N GLU A 34 0.53 0.99 5.74
CA GLU A 34 0.47 2.38 5.28
C GLU A 34 -0.92 2.96 5.52
N THR A 35 -1.94 2.30 4.98
CA THR A 35 -3.31 2.80 5.04
C THR A 35 -3.85 2.79 6.47
N GLU A 36 -3.68 1.70 7.20
CA GLU A 36 -4.14 1.63 8.58
C GLU A 36 -3.40 2.63 9.46
N GLY A 37 -2.05 2.74 9.34
CA GLY A 37 -1.28 3.73 10.06
C GLY A 37 -1.76 5.16 9.83
N PHE A 38 -2.11 5.50 8.58
CA PHE A 38 -2.65 6.81 8.23
C PHE A 38 -4.00 7.07 8.93
N PHE A 39 -4.94 6.16 8.83
CA PHE A 39 -6.29 6.34 9.37
C PHE A 39 -6.37 6.18 10.89
N THR A 40 -5.51 5.37 11.50
CA THR A 40 -5.40 5.25 12.97
C THR A 40 -4.49 6.30 13.60
N ARG A 41 -3.84 7.16 12.76
CA ARG A 41 -2.87 8.20 13.18
C ARG A 41 -1.62 7.63 13.84
N ASP A 42 -1.27 6.41 13.53
CA ASP A 42 0.01 5.83 13.88
C ASP A 42 1.07 6.29 12.85
N LYS A 43 1.69 7.47 13.15
CA LYS A 43 2.71 8.06 12.29
C LYS A 43 3.87 7.10 12.04
N ALA A 44 4.30 6.37 13.05
CA ALA A 44 5.45 5.47 12.94
C ALA A 44 5.15 4.32 11.97
N ARG A 45 3.98 3.71 12.10
CA ARG A 45 3.52 2.63 11.22
C ARG A 45 3.36 3.11 9.78
N TRP A 46 2.73 4.29 9.58
CA TRP A 46 2.57 4.89 8.27
C TRP A 46 3.93 5.21 7.63
N ALA A 47 4.81 5.94 8.34
CA ALA A 47 6.11 6.34 7.81
C ALA A 47 6.99 5.13 7.48
N ASN A 48 6.98 4.09 8.32
CA ASN A 48 7.78 2.88 8.09
C ASN A 48 7.38 2.11 6.84
N ALA A 49 6.16 2.28 6.34
CA ALA A 49 5.72 1.67 5.09
C ALA A 49 6.31 2.33 3.84
N TRP A 50 6.78 3.58 3.94
CA TRP A 50 7.31 4.35 2.81
C TRP A 50 8.83 4.23 2.66
N ALA A 51 9.31 4.35 1.42
CA ALA A 51 10.69 4.66 1.14
C ALA A 51 10.95 6.14 1.45
N HIS A 52 11.96 6.43 2.27
CA HIS A 52 12.30 7.82 2.60
C HIS A 52 13.27 8.41 1.56
N THR A 53 12.79 8.51 0.32
CA THR A 53 13.60 8.93 -0.84
C THR A 53 12.97 10.12 -1.57
N PRO A 54 13.76 10.89 -2.34
CA PRO A 54 13.25 12.02 -3.11
C PRO A 54 12.36 11.61 -4.29
N TYR A 55 12.35 10.34 -4.69
CA TYR A 55 11.56 9.86 -5.85
C TYR A 55 10.21 9.23 -5.47
N VAL A 56 9.82 9.22 -4.19
CA VAL A 56 8.45 8.79 -3.85
C VAL A 56 7.42 9.75 -4.43
N ASN A 57 6.25 9.20 -4.79
CA ASN A 57 5.14 9.99 -5.30
C ASN A 57 3.83 9.56 -4.62
N PHE A 58 2.97 10.53 -4.40
CA PHE A 58 1.59 10.31 -3.97
C PHE A 58 0.66 11.10 -4.87
N ALA A 59 -0.33 10.43 -5.46
CA ALA A 59 -1.39 11.05 -6.24
C ALA A 59 -2.76 10.58 -5.77
N ALA A 60 -3.72 11.51 -5.67
CA ALA A 60 -5.09 11.18 -5.33
C ALA A 60 -6.04 12.19 -5.98
N ASN A 61 -7.24 11.73 -6.37
CA ASN A 61 -8.31 12.63 -6.73
C ASN A 61 -8.93 13.28 -5.48
N LEU A 62 -9.36 14.53 -5.62
CA LEU A 62 -10.01 15.31 -4.59
C LEU A 62 -11.46 15.59 -4.96
N TYR A 63 -12.24 15.96 -3.95
CA TYR A 63 -13.60 16.46 -4.17
C TYR A 63 -13.56 17.74 -5.03
N GLY A 64 -14.52 17.89 -5.96
CA GLY A 64 -14.56 19.02 -6.89
C GLY A 64 -13.85 18.79 -8.22
N GLY A 65 -13.26 17.61 -8.44
CA GLY A 65 -12.58 17.26 -9.69
C GLY A 65 -11.09 17.58 -9.71
N ASP A 66 -10.57 18.17 -8.65
CA ASP A 66 -9.14 18.41 -8.49
C ASP A 66 -8.37 17.10 -8.18
N PHE A 67 -7.06 17.20 -8.23
CA PHE A 67 -6.17 16.12 -7.82
C PHE A 67 -5.02 16.68 -6.97
N ARG A 68 -4.47 15.82 -6.13
CA ARG A 68 -3.26 16.09 -5.36
C ARG A 68 -2.11 15.30 -5.94
N LEU A 69 -0.97 15.95 -6.11
CA LEU A 69 0.30 15.31 -6.44
C LEU A 69 1.38 15.81 -5.48
N ILE A 70 2.03 14.88 -4.79
CA ILE A 70 3.13 15.17 -3.87
C ILE A 70 4.34 14.37 -4.34
N LYS A 71 5.53 14.99 -4.38
CA LYS A 71 6.78 14.37 -4.80
C LYS A 71 7.84 14.48 -3.69
N GLY A 72 8.51 13.38 -3.43
CA GLY A 72 9.55 13.27 -2.41
C GLY A 72 9.00 13.05 -1.00
N TRP A 73 9.77 12.29 -0.21
CA TRP A 73 9.40 11.94 1.17
C TRP A 73 9.19 13.15 2.06
N ASN A 74 10.07 14.15 2.01
CA ASN A 74 10.00 15.31 2.90
C ASN A 74 8.71 16.11 2.69
N ASP A 75 8.28 16.29 1.44
CA ASP A 75 7.03 16.99 1.14
C ASP A 75 5.81 16.12 1.52
N LEU A 76 5.88 14.81 1.31
CA LEU A 76 4.85 13.89 1.72
C LEU A 76 4.64 13.90 3.25
N GLU A 77 5.71 13.79 4.02
CA GLU A 77 5.65 13.84 5.48
C GLU A 77 5.12 15.18 5.99
N LYS A 78 5.59 16.29 5.43
CA LYS A 78 5.13 17.64 5.77
C LYS A 78 3.64 17.84 5.46
N GLN A 79 3.19 17.40 4.30
CA GLN A 79 1.80 17.54 3.86
C GLN A 79 0.83 16.78 4.77
N PHE A 80 1.22 15.61 5.25
CA PHE A 80 0.38 14.80 6.13
C PHE A 80 0.66 15.01 7.63
N ALA A 81 1.57 15.90 8.00
CA ALA A 81 1.92 16.15 9.41
C ALA A 81 0.72 16.52 10.28
N SER A 82 -0.23 17.30 9.75
CA SER A 82 -1.46 17.71 10.47
C SER A 82 -2.37 16.54 10.81
N GLN A 83 -2.41 15.51 9.95
CA GLN A 83 -3.19 14.30 10.18
C GLN A 83 -2.77 13.58 11.47
N PHE A 84 -1.47 13.57 11.75
CA PHE A 84 -0.90 12.87 12.91
C PHE A 84 -0.87 13.73 14.19
N LYS A 85 -1.08 15.05 14.07
CA LYS A 85 -1.14 15.97 15.23
C LYS A 85 -2.51 16.04 15.89
N SER A 86 -3.57 15.63 15.19
CA SER A 86 -4.92 15.73 15.70
C SER A 86 -5.14 14.76 16.86
N SER A 87 -5.55 15.26 18.02
CA SER A 87 -5.89 14.46 19.20
C SER A 87 -7.29 13.84 19.14
N LYS A 88 -8.08 14.14 18.11
CA LYS A 88 -9.39 13.50 17.96
C LYS A 88 -9.17 12.00 17.79
N VAL A 89 -9.67 11.23 18.74
CA VAL A 89 -9.80 9.78 18.56
C VAL A 89 -10.64 9.59 17.30
N LEU A 90 -10.07 8.97 16.28
CA LEU A 90 -10.86 8.57 15.12
C LEU A 90 -11.79 7.48 15.59
N ASP A 91 -13.05 7.58 15.18
CA ASP A 91 -13.94 6.45 15.23
C ASP A 91 -13.27 5.23 14.60
N LYS A 92 -13.66 4.06 15.06
CA LYS A 92 -13.06 2.82 14.60
C LYS A 92 -13.07 2.75 13.07
N VAL A 93 -11.92 2.94 12.45
CA VAL A 93 -11.76 2.80 11.00
C VAL A 93 -11.45 1.35 10.69
N MET A 94 -12.22 0.78 9.77
CA MET A 94 -11.96 -0.56 9.25
C MET A 94 -11.47 -0.43 7.82
N VAL A 95 -10.29 -0.98 7.55
CA VAL A 95 -9.64 -1.04 6.23
C VAL A 95 -9.77 -2.46 5.69
N GLN A 96 -10.28 -2.61 4.48
CA GLN A 96 -10.34 -3.88 3.77
C GLN A 96 -9.78 -3.70 2.36
N ASN A 97 -8.76 -4.47 2.03
CA ASN A 97 -8.16 -4.51 0.70
C ASN A 97 -8.45 -5.87 0.03
N THR A 98 -8.94 -5.83 -1.20
CA THR A 98 -9.36 -7.02 -1.97
C THR A 98 -8.91 -6.93 -3.42
N ASN A 99 -9.07 -8.01 -4.18
CA ASN A 99 -8.82 -8.05 -5.63
C ASN A 99 -7.40 -7.63 -6.02
N TYR A 100 -6.41 -8.12 -5.27
CA TYR A 100 -5.01 -7.80 -5.55
C TYR A 100 -4.54 -8.41 -6.87
N THR A 101 -3.88 -7.56 -7.67
CA THR A 101 -3.01 -7.97 -8.77
C THR A 101 -1.60 -7.52 -8.43
N ILE A 102 -0.66 -8.44 -8.33
CA ILE A 102 0.73 -8.16 -7.98
C ILE A 102 1.63 -8.63 -9.12
N HIS A 103 2.37 -7.72 -9.71
CA HIS A 103 3.39 -7.98 -10.72
C HIS A 103 4.76 -7.64 -10.15
N GLN A 104 5.52 -8.66 -9.76
CA GLN A 104 6.87 -8.52 -9.22
C GLN A 104 7.92 -8.73 -10.32
N ASN A 105 8.92 -7.85 -10.35
CA ASN A 105 10.13 -7.99 -11.17
C ASN A 105 11.35 -7.59 -10.35
N GLY A 106 12.12 -8.59 -9.92
CA GLY A 106 13.28 -8.37 -9.04
C GLY A 106 12.88 -7.70 -7.72
N ASN A 107 13.47 -6.55 -7.46
CA ASN A 107 13.23 -5.77 -6.24
C ASN A 107 12.06 -4.77 -6.35
N MET A 108 11.29 -4.81 -7.42
CA MET A 108 10.13 -3.93 -7.60
C MET A 108 8.87 -4.74 -7.82
N ALA A 109 7.74 -4.20 -7.36
CA ALA A 109 6.43 -4.73 -7.70
C ALA A 109 5.44 -3.61 -7.99
N PHE A 110 4.64 -3.82 -9.04
CA PHE A 110 3.43 -3.07 -9.32
C PHE A 110 2.25 -3.80 -8.69
N VAL A 111 1.40 -3.07 -7.97
CA VAL A 111 0.25 -3.62 -7.27
C VAL A 111 -0.99 -2.79 -7.57
N SER A 112 -2.07 -3.43 -7.97
CA SER A 112 -3.39 -2.82 -7.99
C SER A 112 -4.37 -3.61 -7.12
N TYR A 113 -5.31 -2.91 -6.49
CA TYR A 113 -6.31 -3.53 -5.61
C TYR A 113 -7.51 -2.61 -5.36
N ASP A 114 -8.56 -3.19 -4.81
CA ASP A 114 -9.72 -2.46 -4.34
C ASP A 114 -9.59 -2.21 -2.84
N GLN A 115 -9.81 -0.96 -2.40
CA GLN A 115 -9.86 -0.62 -0.99
C GLN A 115 -11.26 -0.20 -0.57
N THR A 116 -11.67 -0.66 0.60
CA THR A 116 -12.87 -0.22 1.29
C THR A 116 -12.47 0.32 2.65
N LEU A 117 -12.93 1.53 2.96
CA LEU A 117 -12.86 2.15 4.27
C LEU A 117 -14.26 2.23 4.85
N VAL A 118 -14.41 1.88 6.11
CA VAL A 118 -15.65 2.08 6.87
C VAL A 118 -15.32 2.84 8.14
N ASP A 119 -15.96 3.98 8.32
CA ASP A 119 -15.86 4.84 9.50
C ASP A 119 -17.23 5.33 9.95
N SER A 120 -17.31 6.27 10.91
CA SER A 120 -18.58 6.86 11.39
C SER A 120 -19.34 7.64 10.31
N HIS A 121 -18.68 8.05 9.22
CA HIS A 121 -19.29 8.78 8.11
C HIS A 121 -19.84 7.85 7.02
N GLY A 122 -19.52 6.57 7.09
CA GLY A 122 -20.00 5.54 6.20
C GLY A 122 -18.92 4.76 5.48
N LYS A 123 -19.27 4.23 4.31
CA LYS A 123 -18.40 3.40 3.48
C LYS A 123 -17.83 4.19 2.31
N THR A 124 -16.52 4.20 2.19
CA THR A 124 -15.78 4.76 1.04
C THR A 124 -15.02 3.67 0.31
N THR A 125 -15.02 3.72 -1.00
CA THR A 125 -14.28 2.77 -1.85
C THR A 125 -13.31 3.50 -2.76
N SER A 126 -12.17 2.87 -3.04
CA SER A 126 -11.19 3.38 -3.99
C SER A 126 -10.59 2.26 -4.84
N LYS A 127 -10.06 2.65 -6.00
CA LYS A 127 -9.15 1.85 -6.81
C LYS A 127 -7.75 2.35 -6.53
N GLU A 128 -6.91 1.43 -6.11
CA GLU A 128 -5.58 1.73 -5.63
C GLU A 128 -4.52 1.15 -6.55
N THR A 129 -3.49 1.94 -6.82
CA THR A 129 -2.26 1.47 -7.47
C THR A 129 -1.07 1.86 -6.62
N ARG A 130 -0.16 0.92 -6.43
CA ARG A 130 1.09 1.11 -5.69
C ARG A 130 2.25 0.58 -6.51
N VAL A 131 3.40 1.27 -6.41
CA VAL A 131 4.68 0.66 -6.73
C VAL A 131 5.45 0.53 -5.43
N VAL A 132 5.99 -0.66 -5.20
CA VAL A 132 6.83 -0.95 -4.03
C VAL A 132 8.20 -1.40 -4.48
N GLU A 133 9.22 -1.06 -3.69
CA GLU A 133 10.62 -1.41 -3.90
C GLU A 133 11.18 -2.11 -2.67
N LYS A 134 11.98 -3.15 -2.88
CA LYS A 134 12.65 -3.88 -1.81
C LYS A 134 13.98 -3.21 -1.47
N LEU A 135 14.00 -2.45 -0.39
CA LEU A 135 15.15 -1.71 0.12
C LEU A 135 15.70 -2.39 1.36
N SER A 136 16.97 -2.78 1.33
CA SER A 136 17.63 -3.50 2.46
C SER A 136 16.85 -4.74 2.93
N GLY A 137 16.19 -5.44 2.00
CA GLY A 137 15.42 -6.65 2.29
C GLY A 137 13.95 -6.41 2.67
N GLU A 138 13.51 -5.17 2.84
CA GLU A 138 12.15 -4.80 3.20
C GLU A 138 11.41 -4.13 2.04
N TRP A 139 10.15 -4.49 1.81
CA TRP A 139 9.29 -3.81 0.86
C TRP A 139 8.87 -2.44 1.39
N LYS A 140 9.03 -1.40 0.57
CA LYS A 140 8.66 -0.01 0.86
C LYS A 140 7.87 0.58 -0.30
N ILE A 141 6.90 1.44 0.00
CA ILE A 141 6.10 2.12 -1.01
C ILE A 141 6.92 3.26 -1.60
N ILE A 142 6.97 3.33 -2.93
CA ILE A 142 7.59 4.43 -3.68
C ILE A 142 6.60 5.21 -4.53
N ASN A 143 5.43 4.64 -4.81
CA ASN A 143 4.37 5.35 -5.54
C ASN A 143 3.00 4.93 -5.04
N VAL A 144 2.10 5.89 -4.93
CA VAL A 144 0.68 5.74 -4.60
C VAL A 144 -0.15 6.50 -5.62
N ILE A 145 -1.15 5.81 -6.18
CA ILE A 145 -2.26 6.45 -6.89
C ILE A 145 -3.55 5.93 -6.26
N ALA A 146 -4.33 6.84 -5.68
CA ALA A 146 -5.60 6.53 -5.02
C ALA A 146 -6.75 7.22 -5.77
N LEU A 147 -7.63 6.44 -6.39
CA LEU A 147 -8.82 6.92 -7.08
C LEU A 147 -10.06 6.60 -6.23
N THR A 148 -10.43 7.54 -5.39
CA THR A 148 -11.56 7.41 -4.47
C THR A 148 -12.88 7.68 -5.18
N ASN A 149 -13.89 6.85 -4.89
CA ASN A 149 -15.26 7.13 -5.33
C ASN A 149 -15.87 8.24 -4.45
N LEU A 150 -15.89 9.44 -4.99
CA LEU A 150 -16.35 10.64 -4.29
C LEU A 150 -17.87 10.87 -4.39
N GLN A 151 -18.62 10.04 -5.10
CA GLN A 151 -20.08 10.22 -5.29
C GLN A 151 -20.85 10.16 -3.96
N ASN A 152 -20.33 9.46 -2.97
CA ASN A 152 -20.96 9.35 -1.65
C ASN A 152 -20.80 10.59 -0.79
N PHE A 153 -19.90 11.51 -1.15
CA PHE A 153 -19.68 12.78 -0.44
C PHE A 153 -20.55 13.93 -0.97
N ALA A 154 -21.13 13.78 -2.18
CA ALA A 154 -21.98 14.81 -2.80
C ALA A 154 -23.42 14.86 -2.26
N LYS A 155 -23.82 13.94 -1.38
CA LYS A 155 -25.19 13.79 -0.89
C LYS A 155 -25.42 14.31 0.53
N LYS A 156 -24.51 15.16 1.05
CA LYS A 156 -24.71 15.81 2.35
C LYS A 156 -24.86 17.30 2.22
#